data_1328098947de5192e751d23d7f425cd4
#
_entry.id   1328098947de5192e751d23d7f425cd4
#
_cell.length_a   1.000
_cell.length_b   1.000
_cell.length_c   1.000
_cell.angle_alpha   90.00
_cell.angle_beta   90.00
_cell.angle_gamma   90.00
#
_symmetry.space_group_name_H-M   'P 1'
#
loop_
_entity.id
_entity.type
_entity.pdbx_description
1 polymer ?
#
loop_
_entity_poly.entity_id
_entity_poly.type
_entity_poly.pdbx_seq_one_letter_code
_entity_poly.pdbx_strand_id
1 'polypeptide(L)'
;MVSTKSSRKDQARSSLFRRTVLAAVGCVLSYTALGHRPVSAQVEYLGSTQLSGKTTDKSGLSGLLETNTPIDAFGGLSAIDYTGSGNRYVVLSDRGAGDGAASFPCRFHTVVLNVDPKTRNIQFQLEATTMLRDANGQAMTGSLSVLKAWDKPERCPSYDPEGIRYLGNSGVVISDEYGPSLDQFSNEGHLIKSFALPPGFALSEKRSPAFEQGAYSNRGLEGVAVSPDGKTIVGAMQGPLVQDGRIEKKKCLGVWTRWIAIDTSTSKTKQLAYRLDDESTGISELLSVDANRYLVLERDSNSGQEAKIKRIYLADATDASDISQVPSMRQGLDTQTTPIRKTLLIDLLDPAYGFSGANAPEKPEGIAWGPKLADGRRLLVICFDNDFEPDIPTIFVAFAVSI
;
A
#
# COMPACT_ATOMS: atom_id res chain seq x y z
N MET A 1 26.56 -66.85 -29.38
CA MET A 1 27.95 -67.20 -29.71
C MET A 1 28.81 -66.25 -28.97
N VAL A 2 29.34 -66.61 -27.85
CA VAL A 2 30.75 -67.01 -27.64
C VAL A 2 31.65 -65.79 -27.76
N SER A 3 32.42 -65.31 -26.85
CA SER A 3 33.17 -65.87 -25.72
C SER A 3 34.32 -64.91 -25.44
N THR A 4 34.47 -64.51 -24.28
CA THR A 4 35.53 -64.81 -23.28
C THR A 4 36.80 -63.96 -23.30
N LYS A 5 37.10 -63.46 -22.09
CA LYS A 5 38.27 -63.70 -21.21
C LYS A 5 39.59 -63.03 -21.68
N SER A 6 40.47 -62.53 -20.89
CA SER A 6 40.93 -62.66 -19.50
C SER A 6 42.23 -61.82 -19.41
N SER A 7 42.53 -61.12 -18.36
CA SER A 7 43.24 -61.39 -17.14
C SER A 7 44.75 -61.11 -17.14
N ARG A 8 45.18 -60.56 -16.02
CA ARG A 8 46.46 -60.70 -15.25
C ARG A 8 47.56 -59.69 -15.49
N LYS A 9 47.86 -58.91 -14.43
CA LYS A 9 48.93 -59.09 -13.41
C LYS A 9 50.35 -58.84 -13.96
N ASP A 10 51.20 -57.99 -13.43
CA ASP A 10 52.00 -58.13 -12.22
C ASP A 10 52.94 -56.94 -12.05
N GLN A 11 53.03 -56.47 -10.79
CA GLN A 11 54.18 -56.27 -9.92
C GLN A 11 55.36 -55.33 -10.32
N ALA A 12 55.50 -54.29 -9.52
CA ALA A 12 56.59 -53.99 -8.62
C ALA A 12 57.95 -53.54 -9.15
N ARG A 13 58.40 -52.42 -8.73
CA ARG A 13 59.62 -52.21 -7.89
C ARG A 13 60.00 -50.73 -7.69
N SER A 14 60.13 -50.43 -6.43
CA SER A 14 60.82 -49.38 -5.70
C SER A 14 61.97 -48.65 -6.37
N SER A 15 62.08 -47.29 -6.14
CA SER A 15 63.33 -46.64 -5.75
C SER A 15 63.10 -45.36 -5.00
N LEU A 16 63.71 -45.27 -3.84
CA LEU A 16 63.83 -44.10 -3.00
C LEU A 16 64.55 -42.95 -3.72
N PHE A 17 64.01 -41.75 -3.65
CA PHE A 17 64.83 -40.53 -3.73
C PHE A 17 64.33 -39.52 -2.69
N ARG A 18 65.12 -39.30 -1.69
CA ARG A 18 64.96 -38.17 -0.74
C ARG A 18 65.19 -36.86 -1.48
N ARG A 19 64.29 -35.95 -1.37
CA ARG A 19 64.52 -34.53 -1.57
C ARG A 19 63.80 -33.70 -0.53
N THR A 20 64.53 -32.88 0.11
CA THR A 20 64.28 -31.87 1.12
C THR A 20 63.13 -30.97 0.73
N VAL A 21 62.13 -30.84 1.62
CA VAL A 21 61.02 -29.88 1.45
C VAL A 21 61.33 -28.66 2.32
N LEU A 22 61.56 -27.53 1.68
CA LEU A 22 61.47 -26.21 2.31
C LEU A 22 60.00 -25.93 2.68
N ALA A 23 59.75 -25.70 3.97
CA ALA A 23 58.48 -25.25 4.44
C ALA A 23 58.33 -23.76 4.14
N ALA A 24 57.49 -23.41 3.17
CA ALA A 24 56.98 -22.06 3.01
C ALA A 24 55.70 -21.92 3.87
N VAL A 25 55.79 -21.16 4.96
CA VAL A 25 54.61 -20.76 5.77
C VAL A 25 53.85 -19.73 4.99
N GLY A 26 52.81 -20.15 4.27
CA GLY A 26 51.81 -19.28 3.65
C GLY A 26 50.77 -18.89 4.71
N CYS A 27 50.78 -17.65 5.19
CA CYS A 27 49.68 -17.07 5.93
C CYS A 27 48.45 -16.99 5.02
N VAL A 28 47.52 -17.93 5.16
CA VAL A 28 46.19 -17.81 4.58
C VAL A 28 45.38 -16.88 5.49
N LEU A 29 45.26 -15.62 5.09
CA LEU A 29 44.30 -14.69 5.66
C LEU A 29 42.91 -15.19 5.24
N SER A 30 42.26 -15.93 6.14
CA SER A 30 40.83 -16.26 6.01
C SER A 30 40.03 -14.99 6.21
N TYR A 31 39.65 -14.35 5.11
CA TYR A 31 38.54 -13.38 5.14
C TYR A 31 37.26 -14.15 5.48
N THR A 32 36.89 -14.17 6.75
CA THR A 32 35.51 -14.49 7.13
C THR A 32 34.63 -13.35 6.64
N ALA A 33 34.00 -13.52 5.48
CA ALA A 33 32.87 -12.75 5.10
C ALA A 33 31.82 -12.95 6.21
N LEU A 34 31.63 -11.94 7.05
CA LEU A 34 30.47 -11.83 7.93
C LEU A 34 29.23 -11.76 7.01
N GLY A 35 28.75 -12.93 6.63
CA GLY A 35 27.49 -13.06 5.94
C GLY A 35 26.42 -12.50 6.87
N HIS A 36 25.85 -11.35 6.50
CA HIS A 36 24.61 -10.88 7.07
C HIS A 36 23.59 -12.00 6.79
N ARG A 37 23.29 -12.83 7.79
CA ARG A 37 22.10 -13.67 7.75
C ARG A 37 20.93 -12.70 7.62
N PRO A 38 20.06 -12.85 6.61
CA PRO A 38 18.84 -12.05 6.57
C PRO A 38 18.14 -12.27 7.91
N VAL A 39 17.94 -11.21 8.67
CA VAL A 39 17.09 -11.25 9.87
C VAL A 39 15.72 -11.63 9.34
N SER A 40 15.23 -12.82 9.70
CA SER A 40 13.87 -13.21 9.34
C SER A 40 12.93 -12.20 9.96
N ALA A 41 12.05 -11.64 9.15
CA ALA A 41 11.04 -10.72 9.64
C ALA A 41 10.25 -11.39 10.78
N GLN A 42 10.15 -10.70 11.91
CA GLN A 42 9.36 -11.17 13.05
C GLN A 42 8.10 -10.32 13.15
N VAL A 43 6.96 -10.99 13.22
CA VAL A 43 5.65 -10.37 13.35
C VAL A 43 4.95 -10.96 14.56
N GLU A 44 4.40 -10.09 15.43
CA GLU A 44 3.60 -10.49 16.59
C GLU A 44 2.30 -9.69 16.59
N TYR A 45 1.17 -10.37 16.69
CA TYR A 45 -0.15 -9.74 16.85
C TYR A 45 -0.30 -9.17 18.25
N LEU A 46 -0.61 -7.87 18.33
CA LEU A 46 -0.74 -7.12 19.59
C LEU A 46 -2.18 -6.85 20.01
N GLY A 47 -3.15 -7.17 19.18
CA GLY A 47 -4.57 -6.98 19.49
C GLY A 47 -5.32 -6.16 18.45
N SER A 48 -6.62 -5.97 18.72
CA SER A 48 -7.52 -5.15 17.90
C SER A 48 -8.52 -4.41 18.77
N THR A 49 -9.13 -3.37 18.21
CA THR A 49 -10.30 -2.68 18.78
C THR A 49 -11.34 -2.45 17.70
N GLN A 50 -12.59 -2.36 18.11
CA GLN A 50 -13.72 -2.13 17.22
C GLN A 50 -14.53 -0.94 17.74
N LEU A 51 -14.89 -0.06 16.81
CA LEU A 51 -15.77 1.07 17.05
C LEU A 51 -17.11 0.79 16.40
N SER A 52 -18.20 1.21 17.05
CA SER A 52 -19.51 1.13 16.45
C SER A 52 -19.56 1.85 15.10
N GLY A 53 -20.18 1.25 14.09
CA GLY A 53 -20.45 1.93 12.82
C GLY A 53 -21.38 3.15 12.94
N LYS A 54 -21.94 3.38 14.15
CA LYS A 54 -22.74 4.57 14.51
C LYS A 54 -21.93 5.66 15.22
N THR A 55 -20.60 5.52 15.27
CA THR A 55 -19.71 6.54 15.82
C THR A 55 -19.81 7.81 14.97
N THR A 56 -19.83 8.98 15.62
CA THR A 56 -19.83 10.28 14.95
C THR A 56 -18.47 10.95 15.05
N ASP A 57 -18.18 11.81 14.07
CA ASP A 57 -16.95 12.58 14.01
C ASP A 57 -17.04 13.91 14.82
N LYS A 58 -16.02 14.75 14.70
CA LYS A 58 -15.95 16.07 15.35
C LYS A 58 -16.05 17.24 14.38
N SER A 59 -16.67 17.03 13.21
CA SER A 59 -16.88 18.10 12.22
C SER A 59 -17.82 19.18 12.71
N GLY A 60 -18.73 18.86 13.66
CA GLY A 60 -19.82 19.72 14.09
C GLY A 60 -20.94 19.85 13.07
N LEU A 61 -20.88 19.07 11.98
CA LEU A 61 -21.97 18.98 11.01
C LEU A 61 -23.16 18.21 11.60
N SER A 62 -24.34 18.43 11.07
CA SER A 62 -25.57 17.75 11.50
C SER A 62 -26.51 17.59 10.32
N GLY A 63 -27.34 16.55 10.35
CA GLY A 63 -28.29 16.20 9.29
C GLY A 63 -27.96 14.89 8.60
N LEU A 64 -28.71 14.58 7.56
CA LEU A 64 -28.55 13.35 6.77
C LEU A 64 -28.08 13.67 5.36
N LEU A 65 -27.28 12.80 4.81
CA LEU A 65 -26.87 12.76 3.41
C LEU A 65 -28.00 12.15 2.56
N GLU A 66 -27.82 12.16 1.24
CA GLU A 66 -28.76 11.59 0.26
C GLU A 66 -29.03 10.09 0.49
N THR A 67 -28.09 9.40 1.11
CA THR A 67 -28.16 7.96 1.49
C THR A 67 -28.81 7.71 2.84
N ASN A 68 -29.35 8.74 3.51
CA ASN A 68 -29.82 8.71 4.91
C ASN A 68 -28.71 8.41 5.95
N THR A 69 -27.46 8.48 5.57
CA THR A 69 -26.33 8.37 6.48
C THR A 69 -26.12 9.71 7.20
N PRO A 70 -25.84 9.75 8.52
CA PRO A 70 -25.49 11.00 9.20
C PRO A 70 -24.28 11.66 8.55
N ILE A 71 -24.37 12.99 8.31
CA ILE A 71 -23.29 13.74 7.65
C ILE A 71 -22.02 13.77 8.50
N ASP A 72 -22.12 13.58 9.81
CA ASP A 72 -21.04 13.48 10.78
C ASP A 72 -20.66 12.02 11.14
N ALA A 73 -21.05 11.05 10.31
CA ALA A 73 -20.64 9.65 10.53
C ALA A 73 -19.11 9.53 10.47
N PHE A 74 -18.52 8.78 11.43
CA PHE A 74 -17.13 8.38 11.44
C PHE A 74 -16.99 6.97 10.88
N GLY A 75 -16.32 6.83 9.75
CA GLY A 75 -16.18 5.57 9.04
C GLY A 75 -15.56 5.77 7.66
N GLY A 76 -15.69 4.76 6.80
CA GLY A 76 -15.12 4.81 5.45
C GLY A 76 -13.61 5.01 5.48
N LEU A 77 -12.89 4.33 6.38
CA LEU A 77 -11.46 4.61 6.59
C LEU A 77 -10.60 3.93 5.54
N SER A 78 -10.12 4.69 4.57
CA SER A 78 -9.22 4.22 3.51
C SER A 78 -7.74 4.27 3.91
N ALA A 79 -7.33 5.19 4.78
CA ALA A 79 -5.92 5.32 5.14
C ALA A 79 -5.69 5.73 6.58
N ILE A 80 -4.46 5.48 7.04
CA ILE A 80 -3.95 5.91 8.34
C ILE A 80 -2.47 6.26 8.22
N ASP A 81 -2.01 7.31 8.93
CA ASP A 81 -0.59 7.57 9.10
C ASP A 81 -0.24 8.11 10.49
N TYR A 82 0.99 7.87 10.90
CA TYR A 82 1.50 8.29 12.21
C TYR A 82 2.03 9.71 12.17
N THR A 83 1.62 10.54 13.12
CA THR A 83 2.06 11.95 13.16
C THR A 83 3.49 12.13 13.67
N GLY A 84 4.18 11.05 14.09
CA GLY A 84 5.50 11.14 14.68
C GLY A 84 5.51 11.62 16.15
N SER A 85 4.36 11.85 16.76
CA SER A 85 4.24 12.39 18.12
C SER A 85 3.24 11.64 18.99
N GLY A 86 3.71 11.16 20.13
CA GLY A 86 2.88 10.39 21.07
C GLY A 86 2.29 9.15 20.41
N ASN A 87 0.98 8.97 20.55
CA ASN A 87 0.22 7.89 19.91
C ASN A 87 -0.84 8.46 18.93
N ARG A 88 -0.53 9.63 18.31
CA ARG A 88 -1.42 10.33 17.40
C ARG A 88 -1.24 9.85 15.97
N TYR A 89 -2.38 9.69 15.31
CA TYR A 89 -2.46 9.31 13.90
C TYR A 89 -3.43 10.24 13.18
N VAL A 90 -3.25 10.40 11.88
CA VAL A 90 -4.28 10.89 10.99
C VAL A 90 -4.93 9.70 10.30
N VAL A 91 -6.26 9.70 10.20
CA VAL A 91 -7.04 8.69 9.46
C VAL A 91 -7.92 9.41 8.44
N LEU A 92 -8.04 8.83 7.26
CA LEU A 92 -8.72 9.42 6.11
C LEU A 92 -10.02 8.66 5.85
N SER A 93 -11.12 9.38 5.66
CA SER A 93 -12.34 8.81 5.10
C SER A 93 -12.33 8.93 3.58
N ASP A 94 -12.86 7.91 2.90
CA ASP A 94 -13.04 7.85 1.44
C ASP A 94 -14.12 8.82 0.92
N ARG A 95 -14.64 8.53 -0.28
CA ARG A 95 -15.73 9.27 -0.94
C ARG A 95 -17.05 9.33 -0.16
N GLY A 96 -17.22 8.50 0.87
CA GLY A 96 -18.41 8.49 1.72
C GLY A 96 -19.45 7.44 1.35
N ALA A 97 -20.51 7.45 2.13
CA ALA A 97 -21.55 6.44 2.13
C ALA A 97 -22.17 6.15 0.75
N GLY A 98 -22.43 4.86 0.50
CA GLY A 98 -23.07 4.37 -0.72
C GLY A 98 -22.20 4.49 -1.95
N ASP A 99 -20.87 4.28 -1.83
CA ASP A 99 -19.93 4.35 -2.94
C ASP A 99 -20.00 5.67 -3.72
N GLY A 100 -20.02 6.81 -3.02
CA GLY A 100 -20.11 8.13 -3.63
C GLY A 100 -21.51 8.48 -4.15
N ALA A 101 -22.55 7.76 -3.73
CA ALA A 101 -23.93 8.15 -4.01
C ALA A 101 -24.36 9.42 -3.26
N ALA A 102 -23.63 9.79 -2.20
CA ALA A 102 -23.88 10.97 -1.39
C ALA A 102 -22.85 12.07 -1.62
N SER A 103 -23.22 13.30 -1.30
CA SER A 103 -22.32 14.47 -1.32
C SER A 103 -21.55 14.56 0.01
N PHE A 104 -20.89 13.46 0.42
CA PHE A 104 -20.12 13.40 1.65
C PHE A 104 -18.94 14.39 1.58
N PRO A 105 -18.81 15.33 2.54
CA PRO A 105 -17.68 16.25 2.56
C PRO A 105 -16.42 15.52 2.96
N CYS A 106 -15.46 15.40 2.04
CA CYS A 106 -14.18 14.70 2.25
C CYS A 106 -13.42 15.29 3.43
N ARG A 107 -12.81 14.41 4.25
CA ARG A 107 -12.17 14.81 5.50
C ARG A 107 -11.14 13.79 5.96
N PHE A 108 -10.25 14.24 6.83
CA PHE A 108 -9.43 13.35 7.65
C PHE A 108 -9.64 13.65 9.13
N HIS A 109 -9.26 12.72 9.98
CA HIS A 109 -9.42 12.87 11.43
C HIS A 109 -8.08 12.70 12.12
N THR A 110 -7.92 13.37 13.27
CA THR A 110 -6.81 13.10 14.21
C THR A 110 -7.33 12.18 15.30
N VAL A 111 -6.64 11.06 15.50
CA VAL A 111 -7.00 10.06 16.50
C VAL A 111 -5.80 9.68 17.37
N VAL A 112 -6.07 9.18 18.57
CA VAL A 112 -5.07 8.59 19.46
C VAL A 112 -5.35 7.10 19.58
N LEU A 113 -4.32 6.28 19.36
CA LEU A 113 -4.37 4.82 19.50
C LEU A 113 -3.33 4.38 20.53
N ASN A 114 -3.78 4.12 21.76
CA ASN A 114 -2.91 3.60 22.81
C ASN A 114 -2.92 2.07 22.77
N VAL A 115 -1.87 1.49 22.26
CA VAL A 115 -1.68 0.04 22.19
C VAL A 115 -0.91 -0.43 23.42
N ASP A 116 -1.49 -1.31 24.22
CA ASP A 116 -0.81 -2.01 25.32
C ASP A 116 -0.44 -3.44 24.87
N PRO A 117 0.84 -3.71 24.56
CA PRO A 117 1.25 -5.04 24.11
C PRO A 117 1.05 -6.15 25.14
N LYS A 118 1.00 -5.82 26.44
CA LYS A 118 0.86 -6.80 27.51
C LYS A 118 -0.58 -7.30 27.64
N THR A 119 -1.53 -6.39 27.57
CA THR A 119 -2.96 -6.71 27.69
C THR A 119 -3.63 -6.93 26.35
N ARG A 120 -2.93 -6.66 25.24
CA ARG A 120 -3.44 -6.69 23.86
C ARG A 120 -4.67 -5.79 23.66
N ASN A 121 -4.70 -4.69 24.41
CA ASN A 121 -5.78 -3.72 24.35
C ASN A 121 -5.36 -2.50 23.53
N ILE A 122 -6.27 -2.01 22.69
CA ILE A 122 -6.12 -0.77 21.93
C ILE A 122 -7.22 0.18 22.40
N GLN A 123 -6.83 1.31 22.97
CA GLN A 123 -7.75 2.39 23.32
C GLN A 123 -7.77 3.40 22.20
N PHE A 124 -8.95 3.74 21.74
CA PHE A 124 -9.20 4.72 20.68
C PHE A 124 -9.77 6.02 21.28
N GLN A 125 -9.30 7.15 20.77
CA GLN A 125 -9.89 8.46 21.04
C GLN A 125 -9.85 9.30 19.77
N LEU A 126 -10.99 9.81 19.33
CA LEU A 126 -11.08 10.81 18.27
C LEU A 126 -10.78 12.19 18.87
N GLU A 127 -9.79 12.91 18.31
CA GLU A 127 -9.39 14.25 18.77
C GLU A 127 -10.00 15.37 17.93
N ALA A 128 -9.95 15.24 16.59
CA ALA A 128 -10.40 16.28 15.66
C ALA A 128 -10.86 15.71 14.32
N THR A 129 -11.63 16.51 13.60
CA THR A 129 -12.02 16.27 12.19
C THR A 129 -11.65 17.49 11.36
N THR A 130 -10.95 17.31 10.26
CA THR A 130 -10.50 18.35 9.33
C THR A 130 -11.10 18.14 7.96
N MET A 131 -11.82 19.15 7.45
CA MET A 131 -12.50 19.12 6.16
C MET A 131 -11.52 19.43 5.03
N LEU A 132 -11.54 18.65 3.95
CA LEU A 132 -10.75 18.93 2.75
C LEU A 132 -11.42 20.03 1.91
N ARG A 133 -10.59 20.97 1.44
CA ARG A 133 -11.01 22.13 0.66
C ARG A 133 -10.12 22.30 -0.56
N ASP A 134 -10.71 22.70 -1.66
CA ASP A 134 -9.99 23.04 -2.89
C ASP A 134 -9.16 24.35 -2.72
N ALA A 135 -8.49 24.76 -3.80
CA ALA A 135 -7.68 25.98 -3.81
C ALA A 135 -8.50 27.27 -3.61
N ASN A 136 -9.82 27.23 -3.80
CA ASN A 136 -10.75 28.35 -3.59
C ASN A 136 -11.41 28.32 -2.20
N GLY A 137 -11.04 27.31 -1.37
CA GLY A 137 -11.62 27.12 -0.03
C GLY A 137 -12.98 26.45 -0.01
N GLN A 138 -13.45 25.92 -1.15
CA GLN A 138 -14.70 25.16 -1.23
C GLN A 138 -14.50 23.73 -0.74
N ALA A 139 -15.50 23.18 -0.05
CA ALA A 139 -15.44 21.79 0.41
C ALA A 139 -15.39 20.81 -0.77
N MET A 140 -14.49 19.84 -0.70
CA MET A 140 -14.44 18.72 -1.63
C MET A 140 -15.43 17.65 -1.18
N THR A 141 -16.05 16.95 -2.14
CA THR A 141 -17.08 15.95 -1.83
C THR A 141 -16.89 14.68 -2.64
N GLY A 142 -17.26 13.54 -2.08
CA GLY A 142 -17.14 12.22 -2.73
C GLY A 142 -18.19 11.90 -3.78
N SER A 143 -18.97 12.88 -4.28
CA SER A 143 -20.11 12.63 -5.17
C SER A 143 -19.72 12.08 -6.55
N LEU A 144 -20.03 10.82 -6.79
CA LEU A 144 -19.86 10.16 -8.09
C LEU A 144 -20.73 10.77 -9.19
N SER A 145 -21.90 11.34 -8.85
CA SER A 145 -22.76 12.04 -9.80
C SER A 145 -22.12 13.31 -10.33
N VAL A 146 -21.42 14.06 -9.49
CA VAL A 146 -20.63 15.24 -9.88
C VAL A 146 -19.48 14.82 -10.79
N LEU A 147 -18.75 13.76 -10.46
CA LEU A 147 -17.68 13.23 -11.30
C LEU A 147 -18.19 12.86 -12.71
N LYS A 148 -19.29 12.13 -12.81
CA LYS A 148 -19.89 11.69 -14.09
C LYS A 148 -20.41 12.86 -14.93
N ALA A 149 -20.92 13.90 -14.30
CA ALA A 149 -21.45 15.08 -14.97
C ALA A 149 -20.37 16.11 -15.35
N TRP A 150 -19.14 15.99 -14.83
CA TRP A 150 -18.08 16.98 -15.01
C TRP A 150 -17.49 16.92 -16.43
N ASP A 151 -17.69 17.99 -17.19
CA ASP A 151 -17.25 18.13 -18.58
C ASP A 151 -16.27 19.31 -18.79
N LYS A 152 -15.84 19.95 -17.69
CA LYS A 152 -14.98 21.11 -17.73
C LYS A 152 -13.50 20.73 -17.75
N PRO A 153 -12.59 21.60 -18.31
CA PRO A 153 -11.16 21.34 -18.30
C PRO A 153 -10.51 21.50 -16.91
N GLU A 154 -11.18 22.27 -16.02
CA GLU A 154 -10.72 22.44 -14.64
C GLU A 154 -10.87 21.12 -13.85
N ARG A 155 -10.18 21.03 -12.74
CA ARG A 155 -10.25 19.91 -11.82
C ARG A 155 -11.70 19.68 -11.34
N CYS A 156 -12.14 18.44 -11.35
CA CYS A 156 -13.41 18.04 -10.78
C CYS A 156 -13.40 18.27 -9.27
N PRO A 157 -14.43 18.88 -8.66
CA PRO A 157 -14.53 19.02 -7.21
C PRO A 157 -14.89 17.72 -6.49
N SER A 158 -15.25 16.68 -7.24
CA SER A 158 -15.46 15.35 -6.69
C SER A 158 -14.11 14.67 -6.43
N TYR A 159 -13.96 14.07 -5.26
CA TYR A 159 -12.71 13.57 -4.73
C TYR A 159 -12.94 12.26 -4.01
N ASP A 160 -12.12 11.27 -4.29
CA ASP A 160 -12.12 9.96 -3.64
C ASP A 160 -10.78 9.73 -2.96
N PRO A 161 -10.64 10.22 -1.73
CA PRO A 161 -9.36 10.18 -1.05
C PRO A 161 -9.09 8.77 -0.50
N GLU A 162 -7.96 8.14 -0.92
CA GLU A 162 -7.66 6.75 -0.61
C GLU A 162 -6.41 6.55 0.25
N GLY A 163 -5.33 7.30 0.03
CA GLY A 163 -4.11 7.22 0.84
C GLY A 163 -3.78 8.54 1.53
N ILE A 164 -3.21 8.50 2.73
CA ILE A 164 -2.76 9.71 3.46
C ILE A 164 -1.36 9.50 4.03
N ARG A 165 -0.49 10.54 3.89
CA ARG A 165 0.80 10.60 4.59
C ARG A 165 1.02 11.97 5.22
N TYR A 166 1.37 11.95 6.50
CA TYR A 166 1.57 13.15 7.31
C TYR A 166 2.99 13.70 7.14
N LEU A 167 3.10 14.98 6.79
CA LEU A 167 4.35 15.68 6.51
C LEU A 167 4.75 16.70 7.61
N GLY A 168 4.31 16.48 8.84
CA GLY A 168 4.54 17.41 9.93
C GLY A 168 3.86 18.77 9.67
N ASN A 169 4.62 19.84 9.83
CA ASN A 169 4.11 21.19 9.60
C ASN A 169 3.78 21.51 8.13
N SER A 170 4.19 20.64 7.21
CA SER A 170 3.88 20.79 5.78
C SER A 170 2.51 20.20 5.38
N GLY A 171 1.75 19.68 6.35
CA GLY A 171 0.42 19.14 6.13
C GLY A 171 0.41 17.65 5.81
N VAL A 172 -0.41 17.24 4.87
CA VAL A 172 -0.60 15.85 4.44
C VAL A 172 -0.52 15.73 2.93
N VAL A 173 -0.08 14.56 2.42
CA VAL A 173 -0.26 14.16 1.02
C VAL A 173 -1.36 13.12 0.96
N ILE A 174 -2.27 13.29 0.01
CA ILE A 174 -3.44 12.42 -0.20
C ILE A 174 -3.43 11.95 -1.66
N SER A 175 -3.70 10.66 -1.89
CA SER A 175 -4.02 10.11 -3.20
C SER A 175 -5.52 10.17 -3.46
N ASP A 176 -5.89 10.32 -4.73
CA ASP A 176 -7.26 10.42 -5.20
C ASP A 176 -7.52 9.37 -6.27
N GLU A 177 -8.56 8.58 -6.10
CA GLU A 177 -8.93 7.54 -7.03
C GLU A 177 -9.68 8.09 -8.26
N TYR A 178 -10.50 9.12 -8.06
CA TYR A 178 -11.36 9.65 -9.12
C TYR A 178 -10.60 10.43 -10.21
N GLY A 179 -9.59 11.21 -9.82
CA GLY A 179 -8.89 12.08 -10.71
C GLY A 179 -7.77 11.51 -11.58
N PRO A 180 -7.12 10.36 -11.39
CA PRO A 180 -6.19 10.10 -10.32
C PRO A 180 -5.27 11.28 -10.03
N SER A 181 -5.05 11.61 -8.77
CA SER A 181 -4.15 12.69 -8.38
C SER A 181 -3.37 12.40 -7.09
N LEU A 182 -2.27 13.12 -6.90
CA LEU A 182 -1.53 13.20 -5.64
C LEU A 182 -1.52 14.65 -5.22
N ASP A 183 -2.08 14.94 -4.05
CA ASP A 183 -2.35 16.30 -3.61
C ASP A 183 -1.79 16.54 -2.21
N GLN A 184 -1.19 17.70 -2.02
CA GLN A 184 -0.75 18.16 -0.71
C GLN A 184 -1.76 19.15 -0.15
N PHE A 185 -2.22 18.89 1.08
CA PHE A 185 -3.09 19.77 1.85
C PHE A 185 -2.37 20.28 3.10
N SER A 186 -2.78 21.45 3.58
CA SER A 186 -2.34 21.93 4.89
C SER A 186 -2.93 21.09 6.03
N ASN A 187 -2.46 21.28 7.26
CA ASN A 187 -3.04 20.65 8.44
C ASN A 187 -4.49 21.09 8.72
N GLU A 188 -4.92 22.21 8.14
CA GLU A 188 -6.30 22.72 8.19
C GLU A 188 -7.14 22.23 7.00
N GLY A 189 -6.57 21.37 6.12
CA GLY A 189 -7.29 20.75 5.01
C GLY A 189 -7.39 21.59 3.73
N HIS A 190 -6.64 22.67 3.59
CA HIS A 190 -6.62 23.47 2.36
C HIS A 190 -5.63 22.90 1.34
N LEU A 191 -6.07 22.73 0.09
CA LEU A 191 -5.21 22.30 -1.00
C LEU A 191 -4.07 23.30 -1.20
N ILE A 192 -2.82 22.83 -1.09
CA ILE A 192 -1.61 23.60 -1.31
C ILE A 192 -1.11 23.42 -2.74
N LYS A 193 -1.05 22.16 -3.19
CA LYS A 193 -0.44 21.81 -4.47
C LYS A 193 -0.89 20.42 -4.94
N SER A 194 -0.95 20.24 -6.26
CA SER A 194 -1.10 18.93 -6.91
C SER A 194 0.20 18.54 -7.60
N PHE A 195 0.59 17.29 -7.47
CA PHE A 195 1.75 16.73 -8.17
C PHE A 195 1.32 16.24 -9.56
N ALA A 196 2.03 16.66 -10.58
CA ALA A 196 1.71 16.25 -11.95
C ALA A 196 1.96 14.75 -12.17
N LEU A 197 0.96 14.05 -12.68
CA LEU A 197 1.07 12.67 -13.12
C LEU A 197 1.27 12.62 -14.64
N PRO A 198 1.95 11.57 -15.17
CA PRO A 198 2.03 11.35 -16.61
C PRO A 198 0.63 11.20 -17.24
N PRO A 199 0.44 11.66 -18.50
CA PRO A 199 -0.88 11.60 -19.16
C PRO A 199 -1.52 10.21 -19.21
N GLY A 200 -0.70 9.13 -19.23
CA GLY A 200 -1.17 7.74 -19.21
C GLY A 200 -1.84 7.28 -17.91
N PHE A 201 -1.90 8.14 -16.87
CA PHE A 201 -2.60 7.88 -15.61
C PHE A 201 -3.98 8.57 -15.54
N ALA A 202 -4.28 9.49 -16.45
CA ALA A 202 -5.57 10.20 -16.42
C ALA A 202 -6.75 9.22 -16.57
N LEU A 203 -7.91 9.60 -16.00
CA LEU A 203 -9.14 8.79 -16.07
C LEU A 203 -9.55 8.51 -17.52
N SER A 204 -9.60 7.24 -17.90
CA SER A 204 -9.81 6.79 -19.28
C SER A 204 -11.24 7.03 -19.77
N GLU A 205 -12.24 6.77 -18.95
CA GLU A 205 -13.66 6.79 -19.33
C GLU A 205 -14.15 8.13 -19.89
N LYS A 206 -13.51 9.24 -19.51
CA LYS A 206 -13.90 10.58 -19.95
C LYS A 206 -13.01 11.16 -21.06
N ARG A 207 -11.79 10.65 -21.23
CA ARG A 207 -10.78 11.26 -22.10
C ARG A 207 -10.43 10.43 -23.32
N SER A 208 -10.81 9.15 -23.34
CA SER A 208 -10.58 8.26 -24.47
C SER A 208 -11.84 7.47 -24.79
N PRO A 209 -12.58 7.83 -25.86
CA PRO A 209 -13.73 7.03 -26.31
C PRO A 209 -13.37 5.60 -26.66
N ALA A 210 -12.10 5.35 -26.99
CA ALA A 210 -11.56 4.03 -27.34
C ALA A 210 -11.03 3.25 -26.14
N PHE A 211 -10.97 3.84 -24.94
CA PHE A 211 -10.39 3.22 -23.73
C PHE A 211 -8.98 2.66 -23.96
N GLU A 212 -8.12 3.42 -24.62
CA GLU A 212 -6.80 2.92 -25.02
C GLU A 212 -5.76 3.01 -23.89
N GLN A 213 -5.91 4.00 -22.98
CA GLN A 213 -4.99 4.21 -21.87
C GLN A 213 -5.63 5.00 -20.72
N GLY A 214 -5.01 4.90 -19.55
CA GLY A 214 -5.39 5.65 -18.35
C GLY A 214 -5.95 4.75 -17.25
N ALA A 215 -6.34 5.38 -16.14
CA ALA A 215 -7.00 4.69 -15.03
C ALA A 215 -8.40 4.25 -15.46
N TYR A 216 -8.79 3.06 -15.03
CA TYR A 216 -10.17 2.62 -15.11
C TYR A 216 -10.94 3.17 -13.91
N SER A 217 -12.21 3.53 -14.10
CA SER A 217 -13.06 4.07 -13.03
C SER A 217 -13.07 3.16 -11.80
N ASN A 218 -12.96 3.76 -10.62
CA ASN A 218 -12.89 3.06 -9.34
C ASN A 218 -11.72 2.04 -9.28
N ARG A 219 -10.57 2.41 -9.87
CA ARG A 219 -9.30 1.70 -9.85
C ARG A 219 -8.12 2.65 -10.11
N GLY A 220 -8.18 3.81 -9.46
CA GLY A 220 -7.20 4.87 -9.58
C GLY A 220 -6.01 4.74 -8.64
N LEU A 221 -5.54 5.88 -8.12
CA LEU A 221 -4.48 5.92 -7.12
C LEU A 221 -5.05 5.61 -5.74
N GLU A 222 -4.60 4.49 -5.19
CA GLU A 222 -4.93 4.04 -3.84
C GLU A 222 -3.84 4.44 -2.85
N GLY A 223 -2.86 3.57 -2.68
CA GLY A 223 -1.81 3.77 -1.70
C GLY A 223 -0.85 4.90 -2.05
N VAL A 224 -0.41 5.62 -1.03
CA VAL A 224 0.65 6.61 -1.15
C VAL A 224 1.73 6.41 -0.10
N ALA A 225 3.00 6.53 -0.47
CA ALA A 225 4.14 6.52 0.44
C ALA A 225 4.99 7.76 0.25
N VAL A 226 5.63 8.21 1.32
CA VAL A 226 6.64 9.27 1.29
C VAL A 226 7.94 8.70 1.85
N SER A 227 9.06 8.91 1.14
CA SER A 227 10.36 8.47 1.62
C SER A 227 10.70 9.11 2.98
N PRO A 228 11.49 8.44 3.84
CA PRO A 228 11.80 8.98 5.18
C PRO A 228 12.47 10.35 5.17
N ASP A 229 13.13 10.73 4.07
CA ASP A 229 13.76 12.04 3.89
C ASP A 229 12.83 13.09 3.23
N GLY A 230 11.58 12.71 2.92
CA GLY A 230 10.57 13.56 2.30
C GLY A 230 10.79 13.92 0.82
N LYS A 231 11.83 13.33 0.18
CA LYS A 231 12.22 13.71 -1.18
C LYS A 231 11.49 12.98 -2.29
N THR A 232 10.87 11.86 -1.98
CA THR A 232 10.14 11.06 -2.96
C THR A 232 8.75 10.75 -2.46
N ILE A 233 7.75 11.02 -3.29
CA ILE A 233 6.37 10.55 -3.09
C ILE A 233 6.14 9.41 -4.08
N VAL A 234 5.59 8.30 -3.61
CA VAL A 234 5.23 7.16 -4.45
C VAL A 234 3.74 6.91 -4.35
N GLY A 235 3.04 6.98 -5.47
CA GLY A 235 1.65 6.57 -5.58
C GLY A 235 1.53 5.20 -6.24
N ALA A 236 0.65 4.35 -5.74
CA ALA A 236 0.36 3.04 -6.30
C ALA A 236 -1.06 3.00 -6.88
N MET A 237 -1.17 2.56 -8.14
CA MET A 237 -2.49 2.26 -8.73
C MET A 237 -3.07 1.02 -8.06
N GLN A 238 -4.37 1.02 -7.74
CA GLN A 238 -5.08 -0.15 -7.18
C GLN A 238 -4.93 -1.37 -8.08
N GLY A 239 -5.14 -1.20 -9.36
CA GLY A 239 -5.08 -2.24 -10.36
C GLY A 239 -4.40 -1.80 -11.65
N PRO A 240 -4.50 -2.62 -12.72
CA PRO A 240 -3.90 -2.29 -14.01
C PRO A 240 -4.54 -1.04 -14.63
N LEU A 241 -3.71 -0.20 -15.24
CA LEU A 241 -4.18 0.81 -16.17
C LEU A 241 -4.80 0.12 -17.42
N VAL A 242 -5.65 0.82 -18.16
CA VAL A 242 -6.31 0.27 -19.37
C VAL A 242 -5.32 -0.31 -20.37
N GLN A 243 -4.16 0.34 -20.56
CA GLN A 243 -3.10 -0.18 -21.43
C GLN A 243 -2.43 -1.45 -20.90
N ASP A 244 -2.47 -1.69 -19.60
CA ASP A 244 -1.80 -2.82 -18.93
C ASP A 244 -2.74 -4.00 -18.66
N GLY A 245 -4.06 -3.77 -18.67
CA GLY A 245 -5.09 -4.78 -18.44
C GLY A 245 -5.92 -5.11 -19.68
N ARG A 246 -6.91 -5.94 -19.50
CA ARG A 246 -7.98 -6.21 -20.48
C ARG A 246 -9.32 -5.80 -19.92
N ILE A 247 -10.17 -5.20 -20.74
CA ILE A 247 -11.53 -4.85 -20.33
C ILE A 247 -12.44 -6.04 -20.55
N GLU A 248 -13.03 -6.52 -19.47
CA GLU A 248 -13.97 -7.64 -19.48
C GLU A 248 -15.10 -7.37 -18.45
N LYS A 249 -16.38 -7.49 -18.87
CA LYS A 249 -17.55 -7.31 -18.02
C LYS A 249 -17.50 -6.02 -17.19
N LYS A 250 -17.07 -4.92 -17.80
CA LYS A 250 -16.89 -3.61 -17.16
C LYS A 250 -15.87 -3.59 -16.02
N LYS A 251 -14.83 -4.42 -16.11
CA LYS A 251 -13.67 -4.42 -15.22
C LYS A 251 -12.40 -4.37 -16.04
N CYS A 252 -11.37 -3.70 -15.54
CA CYS A 252 -10.02 -3.79 -16.09
C CYS A 252 -9.28 -4.88 -15.32
N LEU A 253 -9.04 -6.02 -15.96
CA LEU A 253 -8.45 -7.21 -15.37
C LEU A 253 -6.98 -7.35 -15.79
N GLY A 254 -6.15 -7.79 -14.88
CA GLY A 254 -4.73 -8.05 -15.08
C GLY A 254 -3.98 -8.07 -13.75
N VAL A 255 -2.74 -8.53 -13.78
CA VAL A 255 -1.91 -8.65 -12.58
C VAL A 255 -0.81 -7.59 -12.50
N TRP A 256 -0.64 -6.76 -13.50
CA TRP A 256 0.40 -5.73 -13.52
C TRP A 256 -0.18 -4.35 -13.22
N THR A 257 0.30 -3.74 -12.16
CA THR A 257 -0.06 -2.36 -11.80
C THR A 257 1.18 -1.47 -11.79
N ARG A 258 0.97 -0.16 -11.99
CA ARG A 258 2.04 0.84 -12.01
C ARG A 258 2.10 1.60 -10.68
N TRP A 259 3.32 1.79 -10.20
CA TRP A 259 3.62 2.80 -9.20
C TRP A 259 4.26 4.00 -9.89
N ILE A 260 4.01 5.18 -9.37
CA ILE A 260 4.67 6.40 -9.82
C ILE A 260 5.47 7.00 -8.66
N ALA A 261 6.79 7.12 -8.84
CA ALA A 261 7.66 7.81 -7.92
C ALA A 261 7.93 9.22 -8.45
N ILE A 262 7.73 10.24 -7.61
CA ILE A 262 7.88 11.66 -7.92
C ILE A 262 8.94 12.25 -7.02
N ASP A 263 10.00 12.82 -7.59
CA ASP A 263 10.96 13.65 -6.85
C ASP A 263 10.30 14.99 -6.50
N THR A 264 10.18 15.29 -5.20
CA THR A 264 9.44 16.44 -4.70
C THR A 264 10.10 17.78 -5.04
N SER A 265 11.41 17.77 -5.31
CA SER A 265 12.21 18.96 -5.60
C SER A 265 12.27 19.29 -7.10
N THR A 266 12.36 18.27 -7.96
CA THR A 266 12.53 18.42 -9.41
C THR A 266 11.28 18.12 -10.20
N SER A 267 10.26 17.52 -9.57
CA SER A 267 9.05 16.99 -10.20
C SER A 267 9.31 15.92 -11.28
N LYS A 268 10.51 15.34 -11.30
CA LYS A 268 10.80 14.20 -12.18
C LYS A 268 10.06 12.97 -11.70
N THR A 269 9.56 12.21 -12.66
CA THR A 269 8.81 10.98 -12.39
C THR A 269 9.55 9.75 -12.88
N LYS A 270 9.36 8.65 -12.16
CA LYS A 270 9.78 7.29 -12.55
C LYS A 270 8.59 6.37 -12.35
N GLN A 271 8.38 5.42 -13.27
CA GLN A 271 7.34 4.41 -13.12
C GLN A 271 7.95 3.05 -12.79
N LEU A 272 7.28 2.29 -11.94
CA LEU A 272 7.72 0.96 -11.51
C LEU A 272 6.59 -0.05 -11.71
N ALA A 273 6.94 -1.29 -12.07
CA ALA A 273 5.99 -2.37 -12.23
C ALA A 273 5.86 -3.17 -10.92
N TYR A 274 4.63 -3.35 -10.46
CA TYR A 274 4.29 -4.24 -9.36
C TYR A 274 3.35 -5.34 -9.86
N ARG A 275 3.56 -6.58 -9.39
CA ARG A 275 2.72 -7.72 -9.77
C ARG A 275 1.80 -8.12 -8.64
N LEU A 276 0.50 -8.00 -8.83
CA LEU A 276 -0.54 -8.52 -7.95
C LEU A 276 -0.48 -10.06 -7.90
N ASP A 277 -0.95 -10.67 -6.82
CA ASP A 277 -1.05 -12.12 -6.70
C ASP A 277 -2.08 -12.70 -7.66
N ASP A 278 -3.20 -12.01 -7.80
CA ASP A 278 -4.32 -12.41 -8.64
C ASP A 278 -4.99 -11.19 -9.29
N GLU A 279 -5.63 -11.36 -10.44
CA GLU A 279 -6.34 -10.27 -11.12
C GLU A 279 -7.63 -9.80 -10.42
N SER A 280 -8.09 -10.56 -9.42
CA SER A 280 -9.22 -10.18 -8.55
C SER A 280 -8.78 -9.34 -7.34
N THR A 281 -7.47 -9.12 -7.17
CA THR A 281 -6.92 -8.32 -6.07
C THR A 281 -6.61 -6.88 -6.49
N GLY A 282 -6.37 -6.04 -5.51
CA GLY A 282 -5.88 -4.68 -5.68
C GLY A 282 -4.93 -4.29 -4.55
N ILE A 283 -4.12 -3.26 -4.79
CA ILE A 283 -3.39 -2.57 -3.74
C ILE A 283 -4.39 -1.66 -3.04
N SER A 284 -4.43 -1.70 -1.71
CA SER A 284 -5.17 -0.71 -0.92
C SER A 284 -4.25 0.33 -0.29
N GLU A 285 -3.02 -0.05 0.10
CA GLU A 285 -2.15 0.94 0.73
C GLU A 285 -0.67 0.64 0.48
N LEU A 286 0.15 1.70 0.56
CA LEU A 286 1.59 1.68 0.37
C LEU A 286 2.28 2.47 1.48
N LEU A 287 3.14 1.83 2.29
CA LEU A 287 3.84 2.46 3.41
C LEU A 287 5.35 2.32 3.27
N SER A 288 6.10 3.42 3.33
CA SER A 288 7.56 3.39 3.24
C SER A 288 8.19 2.69 4.45
N VAL A 289 9.13 1.77 4.18
CA VAL A 289 10.03 1.18 5.18
C VAL A 289 11.34 1.97 5.21
N ASP A 290 11.88 2.23 4.03
CA ASP A 290 13.04 3.07 3.78
C ASP A 290 12.96 3.71 2.37
N ALA A 291 14.08 4.10 1.78
CA ALA A 291 14.09 4.78 0.49
C ALA A 291 13.56 3.93 -0.67
N ASN A 292 13.70 2.60 -0.60
CA ASN A 292 13.39 1.69 -1.71
C ASN A 292 12.50 0.51 -1.31
N ARG A 293 12.24 0.32 -0.01
CA ARG A 293 11.38 -0.77 0.46
C ARG A 293 10.09 -0.23 1.04
N TYR A 294 9.01 -0.96 0.81
CA TYR A 294 7.65 -0.56 1.16
C TYR A 294 6.89 -1.75 1.76
N LEU A 295 5.93 -1.46 2.63
CA LEU A 295 4.84 -2.40 2.91
C LEU A 295 3.72 -2.11 1.93
N VAL A 296 3.13 -3.17 1.40
CA VAL A 296 2.01 -3.12 0.45
C VAL A 296 0.86 -3.92 1.02
N LEU A 297 -0.27 -3.30 1.20
CA LEU A 297 -1.50 -4.00 1.53
C LEU A 297 -2.21 -4.39 0.22
N GLU A 298 -2.36 -5.70 0.00
CA GLU A 298 -3.02 -6.28 -1.17
C GLU A 298 -4.21 -7.12 -0.71
N ARG A 299 -5.38 -6.88 -1.29
CA ARG A 299 -6.61 -7.59 -0.92
C ARG A 299 -7.53 -7.90 -2.10
N ASP A 300 -8.38 -8.89 -1.93
CA ASP A 300 -9.62 -9.09 -2.69
C ASP A 300 -10.77 -8.26 -2.08
N SER A 301 -11.91 -8.21 -2.79
CA SER A 301 -13.12 -7.50 -2.38
C SER A 301 -14.17 -8.43 -1.75
N ASN A 302 -13.74 -9.51 -1.10
CA ASN A 302 -14.64 -10.48 -0.48
C ASN A 302 -14.56 -10.38 1.05
N SER A 303 -15.63 -10.81 1.71
CA SER A 303 -15.70 -10.96 3.17
C SER A 303 -16.06 -12.39 3.58
N GLY A 304 -15.99 -12.67 4.86
CA GLY A 304 -16.37 -13.97 5.40
C GLY A 304 -15.58 -15.11 4.75
N GLN A 305 -16.23 -16.23 4.49
CA GLN A 305 -15.58 -17.44 3.93
C GLN A 305 -15.11 -17.26 2.47
N GLU A 306 -15.58 -16.25 1.78
CA GLU A 306 -15.17 -15.95 0.41
C GLU A 306 -13.86 -15.15 0.33
N ALA A 307 -13.42 -14.53 1.43
CA ALA A 307 -12.14 -13.82 1.50
C ALA A 307 -10.97 -14.80 1.35
N LYS A 308 -10.02 -14.48 0.48
CA LYS A 308 -8.86 -15.34 0.17
C LYS A 308 -7.52 -14.63 0.30
N ILE A 309 -7.51 -13.33 0.05
CA ILE A 309 -6.28 -12.52 0.03
C ILE A 309 -6.50 -11.23 0.81
N LYS A 310 -5.86 -11.13 1.98
CA LYS A 310 -5.76 -9.94 2.82
C LYS A 310 -4.33 -9.91 3.37
N ARG A 311 -3.37 -9.39 2.58
CA ARG A 311 -1.95 -9.63 2.80
C ARG A 311 -1.14 -8.35 2.82
N ILE A 312 -0.14 -8.32 3.69
CA ILE A 312 0.88 -7.27 3.68
C ILE A 312 2.17 -7.90 3.18
N TYR A 313 2.71 -7.31 2.12
CA TYR A 313 3.98 -7.69 1.53
C TYR A 313 5.07 -6.69 1.88
N LEU A 314 6.29 -7.17 2.09
CA LEU A 314 7.50 -6.35 1.98
C LEU A 314 7.90 -6.32 0.51
N ALA A 315 7.78 -5.16 -0.10
CA ALA A 315 8.14 -4.89 -1.49
C ALA A 315 9.49 -4.18 -1.55
N ASP A 316 10.38 -4.65 -2.43
CA ASP A 316 11.73 -4.12 -2.64
C ASP A 316 11.88 -3.62 -4.08
N ALA A 317 11.98 -2.31 -4.22
CA ALA A 317 12.14 -1.59 -5.48
C ALA A 317 13.61 -1.22 -5.80
N THR A 318 14.59 -1.71 -5.01
CA THR A 318 16.01 -1.33 -5.14
C THR A 318 16.53 -1.52 -6.57
N ASP A 319 16.25 -2.69 -7.17
CA ASP A 319 16.71 -3.03 -8.52
C ASP A 319 15.61 -2.88 -9.58
N ALA A 320 14.44 -2.31 -9.22
CA ALA A 320 13.33 -2.20 -10.14
C ALA A 320 13.62 -1.24 -11.29
N SER A 321 13.35 -1.69 -12.50
CA SER A 321 13.53 -0.90 -13.74
C SER A 321 12.54 0.25 -13.80
N ASP A 322 12.98 1.38 -14.38
CA ASP A 322 12.05 2.43 -14.80
C ASP A 322 11.30 1.99 -16.05
N ILE A 323 9.99 1.83 -15.92
CA ILE A 323 9.09 1.43 -17.00
C ILE A 323 8.33 2.60 -17.63
N SER A 324 8.79 3.84 -17.44
CA SER A 324 8.14 5.04 -18.01
C SER A 324 8.01 4.98 -19.53
N GLN A 325 8.89 4.23 -20.21
CA GLN A 325 8.87 4.03 -21.67
C GLN A 325 8.20 2.72 -22.10
N VAL A 326 7.69 1.91 -21.15
CA VAL A 326 6.95 0.68 -21.46
C VAL A 326 5.49 1.03 -21.76
N PRO A 327 5.03 0.91 -23.00
CA PRO A 327 3.69 1.38 -23.36
C PRO A 327 2.58 0.51 -22.77
N SER A 328 2.84 -0.78 -22.56
CA SER A 328 1.86 -1.74 -22.04
C SER A 328 2.53 -2.92 -21.36
N MET A 329 1.98 -3.36 -20.24
CA MET A 329 2.37 -4.58 -19.55
C MET A 329 1.34 -5.72 -19.72
N ARG A 330 0.36 -5.57 -20.61
CA ARG A 330 -0.74 -6.55 -20.82
C ARG A 330 -0.23 -7.95 -21.15
N GLN A 331 0.87 -8.05 -21.89
CA GLN A 331 1.50 -9.32 -22.28
C GLN A 331 2.63 -9.74 -21.33
N GLY A 332 2.79 -9.03 -20.21
CA GLY A 332 3.91 -9.17 -19.27
C GLY A 332 5.05 -8.21 -19.58
N LEU A 333 6.10 -8.34 -18.78
CA LEU A 333 7.35 -7.59 -18.97
C LEU A 333 8.34 -8.40 -19.81
N ASP A 334 9.21 -7.73 -20.54
CA ASP A 334 10.34 -8.39 -21.19
C ASP A 334 11.38 -8.88 -20.17
N THR A 335 12.31 -9.71 -20.63
CA THR A 335 13.33 -10.34 -19.76
C THR A 335 14.40 -9.37 -19.24
N GLN A 336 14.46 -8.15 -19.78
CA GLN A 336 15.40 -7.11 -19.35
C GLN A 336 14.77 -6.17 -18.30
N THR A 337 13.46 -6.21 -18.15
CA THR A 337 12.72 -5.36 -17.21
C THR A 337 12.53 -6.06 -15.89
N THR A 338 13.11 -5.50 -14.81
CA THR A 338 13.00 -6.02 -13.46
C THR A 338 11.83 -5.37 -12.73
N PRO A 339 10.78 -6.12 -12.35
CA PRO A 339 9.71 -5.58 -11.52
C PRO A 339 10.13 -5.43 -10.05
N ILE A 340 9.30 -4.77 -9.27
CA ILE A 340 9.40 -4.76 -7.80
C ILE A 340 9.30 -6.21 -7.30
N ARG A 341 10.25 -6.61 -6.43
CA ARG A 341 10.18 -7.90 -5.74
C ARG A 341 9.30 -7.79 -4.51
N LYS A 342 8.55 -8.82 -4.18
CA LYS A 342 7.75 -8.84 -2.96
C LYS A 342 7.90 -10.15 -2.19
N THR A 343 7.81 -10.07 -0.87
CA THR A 343 7.83 -11.20 0.05
C THR A 343 6.68 -11.04 1.03
N LEU A 344 5.91 -12.09 1.26
CA LEU A 344 4.82 -12.08 2.23
C LEU A 344 5.35 -11.80 3.63
N LEU A 345 4.77 -10.79 4.29
CA LEU A 345 5.08 -10.42 5.67
C LEU A 345 3.96 -10.84 6.63
N ILE A 346 2.71 -10.51 6.31
CA ILE A 346 1.53 -10.81 7.13
C ILE A 346 0.41 -11.32 6.21
N ASP A 347 -0.20 -12.44 6.55
CA ASP A 347 -1.50 -12.83 6.03
C ASP A 347 -2.55 -12.56 7.11
N LEU A 348 -3.39 -11.54 6.92
CA LEU A 348 -4.40 -11.15 7.91
C LEU A 348 -5.48 -12.23 8.12
N LEU A 349 -5.60 -13.18 7.17
CA LEU A 349 -6.49 -14.32 7.30
C LEU A 349 -5.90 -15.48 8.11
N ASP A 350 -4.70 -15.31 8.70
CA ASP A 350 -4.18 -16.29 9.65
C ASP A 350 -5.18 -16.45 10.82
N PRO A 351 -5.64 -17.69 11.12
CA PRO A 351 -6.58 -17.93 12.21
C PRO A 351 -6.13 -17.41 13.57
N ALA A 352 -4.81 -17.28 13.79
CA ALA A 352 -4.26 -16.74 15.03
C ALA A 352 -4.65 -15.29 15.32
N TYR A 353 -5.10 -14.53 14.31
CA TYR A 353 -5.50 -13.12 14.43
C TYR A 353 -7.00 -12.93 14.63
N GLY A 354 -7.80 -13.99 14.39
CA GLY A 354 -9.25 -13.96 14.57
C GLY A 354 -10.05 -13.36 13.40
N PHE A 355 -9.39 -13.04 12.29
CA PHE A 355 -9.99 -12.40 11.09
C PHE A 355 -10.10 -13.39 9.92
N SER A 356 -10.31 -14.68 10.18
CA SER A 356 -10.43 -15.70 9.15
C SER A 356 -11.80 -16.35 9.11
N GLY A 357 -12.10 -17.04 8.02
CA GLY A 357 -13.37 -17.73 7.82
C GLY A 357 -14.56 -16.75 7.89
N ALA A 358 -15.60 -17.06 8.62
CA ALA A 358 -16.79 -16.21 8.74
C ALA A 358 -16.52 -14.81 9.34
N ASN A 359 -15.39 -14.63 10.02
CA ASN A 359 -15.02 -13.36 10.66
C ASN A 359 -14.10 -12.49 9.79
N ALA A 360 -13.77 -12.92 8.57
CA ALA A 360 -12.90 -12.13 7.70
C ALA A 360 -13.60 -10.83 7.27
N PRO A 361 -13.07 -9.65 7.65
CA PRO A 361 -13.62 -8.38 7.19
C PRO A 361 -13.30 -8.17 5.71
N GLU A 362 -14.11 -7.35 5.05
CA GLU A 362 -13.96 -7.10 3.62
C GLU A 362 -12.73 -6.26 3.31
N LYS A 363 -12.57 -5.13 4.01
CA LYS A 363 -11.73 -4.02 3.59
C LYS A 363 -10.68 -3.61 4.65
N PRO A 364 -9.58 -4.37 4.84
CA PRO A 364 -8.37 -3.75 5.38
C PRO A 364 -7.86 -2.75 4.35
N GLU A 365 -7.75 -1.45 4.72
CA GLU A 365 -7.41 -0.39 3.75
C GLU A 365 -6.12 0.33 4.12
N GLY A 366 -6.01 0.90 5.30
CA GLY A 366 -4.86 1.71 5.67
C GLY A 366 -3.84 0.96 6.53
N ILE A 367 -2.54 1.25 6.31
CA ILE A 367 -1.45 0.79 7.18
C ILE A 367 -0.53 1.95 7.57
N ALA A 368 -0.11 1.99 8.83
CA ALA A 368 0.80 3.00 9.35
C ALA A 368 1.84 2.41 10.28
N TRP A 369 3.04 2.96 10.25
CA TRP A 369 3.94 2.78 11.37
C TRP A 369 3.40 3.53 12.59
N GLY A 370 3.77 3.07 13.78
CA GLY A 370 3.57 3.76 15.03
C GLY A 370 4.89 3.99 15.75
N PRO A 371 4.84 4.37 17.04
CA PRO A 371 6.03 4.53 17.85
C PRO A 371 6.81 3.22 17.95
N LYS A 372 8.12 3.34 18.19
CA LYS A 372 8.94 2.16 18.52
C LYS A 372 8.50 1.58 19.87
N LEU A 373 8.38 0.28 19.91
CA LEU A 373 8.11 -0.47 21.12
C LEU A 373 9.36 -0.52 22.03
N ALA A 374 9.16 -0.85 23.31
CA ALA A 374 10.24 -0.92 24.28
C ALA A 374 11.33 -1.94 23.94
N ASP A 375 10.99 -2.98 23.17
CA ASP A 375 11.92 -4.01 22.66
C ASP A 375 12.60 -3.62 21.33
N GLY A 376 12.36 -2.41 20.82
CA GLY A 376 12.96 -1.85 19.60
C GLY A 376 12.23 -2.19 18.32
N ARG A 377 11.23 -3.07 18.34
CA ARG A 377 10.37 -3.33 17.16
C ARG A 377 9.51 -2.11 16.83
N ARG A 378 9.02 -2.04 15.61
CA ARG A 378 8.07 -1.00 15.18
C ARG A 378 6.64 -1.48 15.41
N LEU A 379 5.81 -0.58 15.91
CA LEU A 379 4.36 -0.79 15.88
C LEU A 379 3.86 -0.61 14.45
N LEU A 380 3.07 -1.55 13.95
CA LEU A 380 2.31 -1.44 12.71
C LEU A 380 0.84 -1.44 13.05
N VAL A 381 0.11 -0.44 12.59
CA VAL A 381 -1.35 -0.31 12.77
C VAL A 381 -2.03 -0.45 11.43
N ILE A 382 -3.17 -1.14 11.42
CA ILE A 382 -4.01 -1.34 10.24
C ILE A 382 -5.40 -0.83 10.58
N CYS A 383 -6.03 -0.05 9.72
CA CYS A 383 -7.46 0.28 9.81
C CYS A 383 -8.27 -0.41 8.72
N PHE A 384 -9.54 -0.63 9.02
CA PHE A 384 -10.49 -1.28 8.14
C PHE A 384 -11.64 -0.34 7.86
N ASP A 385 -12.00 -0.26 6.59
CA ASP A 385 -13.17 0.45 6.12
C ASP A 385 -14.45 -0.33 6.49
N ASN A 386 -15.47 0.39 6.94
CA ASN A 386 -16.79 -0.12 7.25
C ASN A 386 -17.87 0.37 6.28
N ASP A 387 -17.50 1.03 5.16
CA ASP A 387 -18.40 1.60 4.15
C ASP A 387 -19.46 2.54 4.73
N PHE A 388 -19.22 3.13 5.90
CA PHE A 388 -20.21 3.90 6.69
C PHE A 388 -21.48 3.09 7.05
N GLU A 389 -21.39 1.76 7.00
CA GLU A 389 -22.50 0.88 7.37
C GLU A 389 -22.66 0.86 8.90
N PRO A 390 -23.88 1.21 9.42
CA PRO A 390 -24.07 1.38 10.86
C PRO A 390 -23.94 0.09 11.67
N ASP A 391 -24.06 -1.06 11.02
CA ASP A 391 -23.98 -2.37 11.64
C ASP A 391 -22.62 -3.05 11.43
N ILE A 392 -21.70 -2.42 10.68
CA ILE A 392 -20.32 -2.87 10.48
C ILE A 392 -19.39 -2.00 11.35
N PRO A 393 -18.56 -2.60 12.21
CA PRO A 393 -17.63 -1.82 13.03
C PRO A 393 -16.43 -1.33 12.21
N THR A 394 -15.95 -0.12 12.52
CA THR A 394 -14.60 0.30 12.15
C THR A 394 -13.58 -0.44 13.03
N ILE A 395 -12.57 -1.05 12.45
CA ILE A 395 -11.61 -1.92 13.15
C ILE A 395 -10.21 -1.32 13.07
N PHE A 396 -9.47 -1.36 14.18
CA PHE A 396 -8.03 -1.13 14.21
C PHE A 396 -7.32 -2.36 14.73
N VAL A 397 -6.23 -2.74 14.08
CA VAL A 397 -5.41 -3.91 14.42
C VAL A 397 -3.96 -3.47 14.59
N ALA A 398 -3.25 -4.06 15.54
CA ALA A 398 -1.87 -3.74 15.81
C ALA A 398 -0.95 -4.96 15.78
N PHE A 399 0.25 -4.77 15.22
CA PHE A 399 1.33 -5.75 15.20
C PHE A 399 2.65 -5.11 15.66
N ALA A 400 3.51 -5.93 16.26
CA ALA A 400 4.93 -5.59 16.43
C ALA A 400 5.73 -6.23 15.31
N VAL A 401 6.52 -5.42 14.59
CA VAL A 401 7.23 -5.85 13.38
C VAL A 401 8.73 -5.52 13.49
N SER A 402 9.58 -6.49 13.12
CA SER A 402 11.02 -6.35 12.91
C SER A 402 11.36 -6.76 11.47
N ILE A 403 11.87 -5.83 10.62
CA ILE A 403 12.24 -6.04 9.21
C ILE A 403 13.52 -5.31 8.87
#